data_8d47463a444cf60e40320742219fd421
#
_entry.id   8d47463a444cf60e40320742219fd421
#
_cell.length_a   1.000
_cell.length_b   1.000
_cell.length_c   1.000
_cell.angle_alpha   90.00
_cell.angle_beta   90.00
_cell.angle_gamma   90.00
#
_symmetry.space_group_name_H-M   'P 1'
#
loop_
_entity.id
_entity.type
_entity.pdbx_description
1 polymer ?
#
loop_
_entity_poly.entity_id
_entity_poly.type
_entity_poly.pdbx_seq_one_letter_code
_entity_poly.pdbx_strand_id
1 'polypeptide(L)'
;MANNSADIIIIGGGAAGLMAAAGAAETFARKGVECKVTVLEKMPRPGRKIMITGKGRCNFTNLKAWNEFSEHVHPKPGFLKPSFYNLTSERMIDFLQEAGMESVVERGDRA
;
A
#
# COMPACT_ATOMS: atom_id res chain seq x y z
N MET A 1 11.62 6.21 -32.09
CA MET A 1 10.38 6.45 -31.30
C MET A 1 10.53 5.73 -29.96
N ALA A 2 10.19 6.39 -28.88
CA ALA A 2 10.12 5.71 -27.59
C ALA A 2 8.97 4.67 -27.64
N ASN A 3 9.29 3.43 -27.27
CA ASN A 3 8.26 2.40 -27.17
C ASN A 3 7.48 2.62 -25.85
N ASN A 4 6.27 3.16 -25.97
CA ASN A 4 5.38 3.42 -24.84
C ASN A 4 4.52 2.19 -24.47
N SER A 5 5.05 0.99 -24.65
CA SER A 5 4.38 -0.24 -24.20
C SER A 5 4.55 -0.44 -22.69
N ALA A 6 3.56 -1.05 -22.07
CA ALA A 6 3.60 -1.54 -20.70
C ALA A 6 2.89 -2.90 -20.65
N ASP A 7 3.38 -3.79 -19.79
CA ASP A 7 2.75 -5.11 -19.56
C ASP A 7 1.60 -4.99 -18.57
N ILE A 8 1.75 -4.10 -17.59
CA ILE A 8 0.72 -3.79 -16.60
C ILE A 8 0.56 -2.27 -16.51
N ILE A 9 -0.69 -1.80 -16.61
CA ILE A 9 -1.04 -0.40 -16.41
C ILE A 9 -1.94 -0.30 -15.17
N ILE A 10 -1.56 0.58 -14.24
CA ILE A 10 -2.33 0.88 -13.03
C ILE A 10 -2.84 2.32 -13.14
N ILE A 11 -4.13 2.51 -13.00
CA ILE A 11 -4.77 3.81 -13.03
C ILE A 11 -4.91 4.35 -11.62
N GLY A 12 -4.23 5.44 -11.36
CA GLY A 12 -4.21 6.11 -10.06
C GLY A 12 -2.98 5.77 -9.21
N GLY A 13 -2.21 6.78 -8.84
CA GLY A 13 -1.01 6.69 -7.99
C GLY A 13 -1.28 6.99 -6.52
N GLY A 14 -2.45 6.61 -5.99
CA GLY A 14 -2.74 6.63 -4.55
C GLY A 14 -2.16 5.42 -3.82
N ALA A 15 -2.49 5.24 -2.54
CA ALA A 15 -1.99 4.14 -1.72
C ALA A 15 -2.24 2.78 -2.37
N ALA A 16 -3.46 2.52 -2.84
CA ALA A 16 -3.83 1.26 -3.48
C ALA A 16 -3.07 1.01 -4.79
N GLY A 17 -2.96 2.03 -5.65
CA GLY A 17 -2.23 1.91 -6.91
C GLY A 17 -0.73 1.70 -6.73
N LEU A 18 -0.12 2.40 -5.78
CA LEU A 18 1.29 2.22 -5.45
C LEU A 18 1.58 0.83 -4.86
N MET A 19 0.72 0.32 -3.99
CA MET A 19 0.85 -1.05 -3.46
C MET A 19 0.63 -2.11 -4.54
N ALA A 20 -0.31 -1.90 -5.45
CA ALA A 20 -0.51 -2.79 -6.59
C ALA A 20 0.74 -2.84 -7.49
N ALA A 21 1.37 -1.69 -7.74
CA ALA A 21 2.61 -1.61 -8.51
C ALA A 21 3.76 -2.33 -7.83
N ALA A 22 3.95 -2.12 -6.52
CA ALA A 22 4.96 -2.79 -5.73
C ALA A 22 4.76 -4.31 -5.72
N GLY A 23 3.54 -4.79 -5.48
CA GLY A 23 3.21 -6.21 -5.48
C GLY A 23 3.40 -6.88 -6.84
N ALA A 24 3.04 -6.19 -7.94
CA ALA A 24 3.30 -6.66 -9.29
C ALA A 24 4.81 -6.78 -9.56
N ALA A 25 5.57 -5.72 -9.32
CA ALA A 25 7.02 -5.69 -9.53
C ALA A 25 7.74 -6.78 -8.73
N GLU A 26 7.41 -6.94 -7.45
CA GLU A 26 7.98 -7.97 -6.59
C GLU A 26 7.65 -9.38 -7.08
N THR A 27 6.39 -9.61 -7.50
CA THR A 27 5.94 -10.93 -7.98
C THR A 27 6.71 -11.35 -9.24
N PHE A 28 6.86 -10.45 -10.20
CA PHE A 28 7.61 -10.73 -11.43
C PHE A 28 9.09 -10.88 -11.17
N ALA A 29 9.68 -10.07 -10.29
CA ALA A 29 11.08 -10.20 -9.88
C ALA A 29 11.37 -11.58 -9.26
N ARG A 30 10.49 -12.05 -8.36
CA ARG A 30 10.62 -13.40 -7.78
C ARG A 30 10.51 -14.54 -8.79
N LYS A 31 9.76 -14.33 -9.87
CA LYS A 31 9.62 -15.29 -10.95
C LYS A 31 10.74 -15.21 -12.00
N GLY A 32 11.65 -14.24 -11.87
CA GLY A 32 12.69 -13.98 -12.86
C GLY A 32 12.14 -13.53 -14.23
N VAL A 33 10.96 -12.93 -14.25
CA VAL A 33 10.29 -12.43 -15.46
C VAL A 33 10.39 -10.92 -15.51
N GLU A 34 10.91 -10.38 -16.60
CA GLU A 34 10.89 -8.94 -16.84
C GLU A 34 9.46 -8.47 -17.11
N CYS A 35 9.04 -7.42 -16.41
CA CYS A 35 7.70 -6.86 -16.53
C CYS A 35 7.74 -5.35 -16.36
N LYS A 36 7.22 -4.61 -17.33
CA LYS A 36 7.11 -3.16 -17.26
C LYS A 36 5.78 -2.77 -16.63
N VAL A 37 5.83 -2.35 -15.35
CA VAL A 37 4.68 -1.82 -14.62
C VAL A 37 4.64 -0.30 -14.76
N THR A 38 3.51 0.24 -15.21
CA THR A 38 3.31 1.68 -15.39
C THR A 38 2.14 2.16 -14.57
N VAL A 39 2.36 3.18 -13.75
CA VAL A 39 1.29 3.86 -12.98
C VAL A 39 0.96 5.17 -13.69
N LEU A 40 -0.32 5.36 -14.01
CA LEU A 40 -0.84 6.60 -14.57
C LEU A 40 -1.52 7.41 -13.47
N GLU A 41 -1.00 8.60 -13.20
CA GLU A 41 -1.52 9.54 -12.20
C GLU A 41 -1.85 10.87 -12.85
N LYS A 42 -3.09 11.36 -12.67
CA LYS A 42 -3.53 12.64 -13.24
C LYS A 42 -2.97 13.88 -12.52
N MET A 43 -2.59 13.72 -11.25
CA MET A 43 -2.02 14.79 -10.45
C MET A 43 -0.51 14.90 -10.68
N PRO A 44 0.13 16.05 -10.42
CA PRO A 44 1.58 16.21 -10.60
C PRO A 44 2.46 15.26 -9.79
N ARG A 45 1.93 14.71 -8.68
CA ARG A 45 2.64 13.76 -7.80
C ARG A 45 1.73 12.61 -7.39
N PRO A 46 2.24 11.36 -7.37
CA PRO A 46 1.55 10.25 -6.74
C PRO A 46 1.51 10.41 -5.21
N GLY A 47 0.65 9.66 -4.55
CA GLY A 47 0.58 9.61 -3.09
C GLY A 47 0.08 10.89 -2.41
N ARG A 48 -0.65 11.75 -3.11
CA ARG A 48 -1.06 13.07 -2.60
C ARG A 48 -1.86 12.97 -1.30
N LYS A 49 -2.83 12.07 -1.21
CA LYS A 49 -3.61 11.89 0.02
C LYS A 49 -2.76 11.31 1.15
N ILE A 50 -1.80 10.46 0.86
CA ILE A 50 -0.86 9.94 1.86
C ILE A 50 -0.08 11.09 2.50
N MET A 51 0.40 12.03 1.70
CA MET A 51 1.20 13.16 2.17
C MET A 51 0.44 14.14 3.06
N ILE A 52 -0.87 14.24 2.93
CA ILE A 52 -1.70 15.18 3.71
C ILE A 52 -2.38 14.53 4.92
N THR A 53 -2.24 13.22 5.12
CA THR A 53 -2.80 12.53 6.28
C THR A 53 -1.94 12.73 7.53
N GLY A 54 -2.55 12.58 8.72
CA GLY A 54 -1.82 12.57 9.99
C GLY A 54 -1.22 13.91 10.42
N LYS A 55 -1.70 15.05 9.91
CA LYS A 55 -1.24 16.40 10.31
C LYS A 55 0.30 16.55 10.31
N GLY A 56 0.93 16.17 9.19
CA GLY A 56 2.39 16.20 9.03
C GLY A 56 3.08 14.89 9.41
N ARG A 57 2.33 13.88 9.82
CA ARG A 57 2.77 12.50 10.03
C ARG A 57 1.99 11.59 9.10
N CYS A 58 2.61 10.57 8.57
CA CYS A 58 1.91 9.57 7.76
C CYS A 58 1.48 8.41 8.66
N ASN A 59 0.22 8.43 9.12
CA ASN A 59 -0.38 7.26 9.78
C ASN A 59 -0.84 6.30 8.69
N PHE A 60 -0.09 5.24 8.46
CA PHE A 60 -0.34 4.32 7.34
C PHE A 60 -0.99 3.00 7.77
N THR A 61 -0.91 2.63 9.04
CA THR A 61 -1.55 1.41 9.55
C THR A 61 -1.92 1.53 11.04
N ASN A 62 -2.60 0.50 11.55
CA ASN A 62 -2.97 0.34 12.95
C ASN A 62 -2.72 -1.11 13.35
N LEU A 63 -2.12 -1.33 14.52
CA LEU A 63 -1.71 -2.66 15.01
C LEU A 63 -2.83 -3.46 15.68
N LYS A 64 -4.07 -2.99 15.64
CA LYS A 64 -5.21 -3.72 16.21
C LYS A 64 -5.42 -5.07 15.54
N ALA A 65 -5.73 -6.08 16.35
CA ALA A 65 -6.13 -7.39 15.87
C ALA A 65 -7.47 -7.32 15.11
N TRP A 66 -7.77 -8.33 14.32
CA TRP A 66 -8.97 -8.37 13.48
C TRP A 66 -10.27 -8.11 14.24
N ASN A 67 -10.45 -8.70 15.40
CA ASN A 67 -11.66 -8.53 16.21
C ASN A 67 -11.92 -7.07 16.59
N GLU A 68 -10.90 -6.34 17.01
CA GLU A 68 -11.02 -4.91 17.32
C GLU A 68 -11.12 -4.07 16.03
N PHE A 69 -10.30 -4.36 15.02
CA PHE A 69 -10.30 -3.64 13.75
C PHE A 69 -11.66 -3.73 13.05
N SER A 70 -12.25 -4.92 13.02
CA SER A 70 -13.51 -5.17 12.31
C SER A 70 -14.71 -4.41 12.87
N GLU A 71 -14.68 -4.02 14.14
CA GLU A 71 -15.73 -3.20 14.77
C GLU A 71 -15.82 -1.79 14.17
N HIS A 72 -14.73 -1.31 13.56
CA HIS A 72 -14.66 0.00 12.92
C HIS A 72 -14.88 -0.04 11.40
N VAL A 73 -15.21 -1.19 10.85
CA VAL A 73 -15.42 -1.38 9.40
C VAL A 73 -16.90 -1.58 9.12
N HIS A 74 -17.49 -0.70 8.35
CA HIS A 74 -18.92 -0.72 8.01
C HIS A 74 -19.13 -0.70 6.49
N PRO A 75 -20.22 -1.29 5.95
CA PRO A 75 -21.25 -2.09 6.64
C PRO A 75 -20.91 -3.57 6.78
N LYS A 76 -19.91 -4.08 6.09
CA LYS A 76 -19.58 -5.52 6.03
C LYS A 76 -18.09 -5.77 6.24
N PRO A 77 -17.61 -5.83 7.50
CA PRO A 77 -16.19 -6.02 7.80
C PRO A 77 -15.61 -7.31 7.18
N GLY A 78 -16.39 -8.38 7.10
CA GLY A 78 -15.97 -9.65 6.50
C GLY A 78 -15.40 -9.55 5.09
N PHE A 79 -15.81 -8.54 4.33
CA PHE A 79 -15.28 -8.26 2.99
C PHE A 79 -13.76 -7.96 3.01
N LEU A 80 -13.27 -7.28 4.04
CA LEU A 80 -11.85 -6.93 4.17
C LEU A 80 -11.00 -8.03 4.83
N LYS A 81 -11.63 -9.05 5.41
CA LYS A 81 -10.90 -10.08 6.16
C LYS A 81 -9.78 -10.77 5.37
N PRO A 82 -9.98 -11.19 4.12
CA PRO A 82 -8.91 -11.79 3.32
C PRO A 82 -7.73 -10.81 3.10
N SER A 83 -8.01 -9.55 2.79
CA SER A 83 -6.97 -8.54 2.59
C SER A 83 -6.22 -8.23 3.87
N PHE A 84 -6.92 -8.17 5.00
CA PHE A 84 -6.32 -7.94 6.33
C PHE A 84 -5.29 -9.00 6.69
N TYR A 85 -5.58 -10.28 6.44
CA TYR A 85 -4.65 -11.37 6.72
C TYR A 85 -3.60 -11.59 5.63
N ASN A 86 -3.87 -11.15 4.40
CA ASN A 86 -2.91 -11.23 3.31
C ASN A 86 -1.74 -10.24 3.49
N LEU A 87 -2.05 -9.04 3.97
CA LEU A 87 -1.06 -8.01 4.32
C LEU A 87 -1.40 -7.42 5.69
N THR A 88 -0.83 -8.02 6.74
CA THR A 88 -1.03 -7.56 8.11
C THR A 88 -0.30 -6.22 8.35
N SER A 89 -0.66 -5.53 9.43
CA SER A 89 0.00 -4.29 9.83
C SER A 89 1.51 -4.48 10.07
N GLU A 90 1.90 -5.58 10.68
CA GLU A 90 3.30 -5.93 10.91
C GLU A 90 4.05 -6.12 9.59
N ARG A 91 3.47 -6.88 8.65
CA ARG A 91 4.08 -7.08 7.32
C ARG A 91 4.18 -5.79 6.51
N MET A 92 3.22 -4.87 6.69
CA MET A 92 3.29 -3.55 6.07
C MET A 92 4.43 -2.72 6.65
N ILE A 93 4.63 -2.77 7.98
CA ILE A 93 5.76 -2.12 8.65
C ILE A 93 7.08 -2.69 8.14
N ASP A 94 7.22 -4.01 8.13
CA ASP A 94 8.43 -4.70 7.64
C ASP A 94 8.74 -4.30 6.19
N PHE A 95 7.73 -4.32 5.31
CA PHE A 95 7.87 -3.93 3.90
C PHE A 95 8.43 -2.51 3.76
N LEU A 96 7.91 -1.56 4.54
CA LEU A 96 8.36 -0.17 4.48
C LEU A 96 9.76 0.02 5.11
N GLN A 97 10.08 -0.73 6.17
CA GLN A 97 11.41 -0.72 6.78
C GLN A 97 12.47 -1.30 5.84
N GLU A 98 12.17 -2.40 5.15
CA GLU A 98 13.05 -2.96 4.10
C GLU A 98 13.28 -1.97 2.95
N ALA A 99 12.29 -1.13 2.65
CA ALA A 99 12.43 -0.04 1.68
C ALA A 99 13.17 1.20 2.24
N GLY A 100 13.64 1.17 3.49
CA GLY A 100 14.41 2.24 4.11
C GLY A 100 13.57 3.29 4.85
N MET A 101 12.29 3.03 5.08
CA MET A 101 11.40 3.93 5.82
C MET A 101 11.31 3.48 7.29
N GLU A 102 11.82 4.29 8.21
CA GLU A 102 11.63 4.06 9.63
C GLU A 102 10.20 4.42 10.06
N SER A 103 9.62 3.60 10.93
CA SER A 103 8.29 3.83 11.48
C SER A 103 8.30 3.79 13.01
N VAL A 104 7.38 4.49 13.64
CA VAL A 104 7.19 4.54 15.08
C VAL A 104 5.73 4.22 15.40
N VAL A 105 5.51 3.35 16.36
CA VAL A 105 4.16 3.07 16.88
C VAL A 105 3.83 4.09 17.96
N GLU A 106 2.76 4.84 17.73
CA GLU A 106 2.31 5.89 18.63
C GLU A 106 1.09 5.44 19.46
N ARG A 107 0.64 6.34 20.32
CA ARG A 107 -0.56 6.17 21.14
C ARG A 107 -1.78 5.79 20.28
N GLY A 108 -2.48 4.72 20.68
CA GLY A 108 -3.64 4.18 19.96
C GLY A 108 -3.25 3.23 18.83
N ASP A 109 -2.08 2.59 18.94
CA ASP A 109 -1.58 1.55 18.01
C ASP A 109 -1.43 2.03 16.55
N ARG A 110 -1.17 3.32 16.35
CA ARG A 110 -0.97 3.93 15.03
C ARG A 110 0.52 3.90 14.65
N ALA A 111 0.79 3.43 13.48
CA ALA A 111 2.11 3.49 12.86
C ALA A 111 2.11 4.36 11.60
#